data_a21d84106bb72bc6ced1d9b7a75703ce
#
_entry.id   a21d84106bb72bc6ced1d9b7a75703ce
#
_cell.length_a   1.000
_cell.length_b   1.000
_cell.length_c   1.000
_cell.angle_alpha   90.00
_cell.angle_beta   90.00
_cell.angle_gamma   90.00
#
_symmetry.space_group_name_H-M   'P 1'
#
loop_
_entity.id
_entity.type
_entity.pdbx_description
1 polymer ?
#
loop_
_entity_poly.entity_id
_entity_poly.type
_entity_poly.pdbx_seq_one_letter_code
_entity_poly.pdbx_strand_id
1 'polypeptide(L)'
;MDFCDESWSAIDKSRLREYITRKEEPDEMIEYLLCQNAKVVCDAGCGCGAYTLRLLRHGFDVSGFDVAGSAVEIAERLIQGAGKSAKLKTASVLQTGYQENEFAAVVSRDVLARMRKAAANHAVRELYRSTKPGGTLLFTLDGMDEEYEQEPHCVTEEGDYLFESGKWEGMVFHPYRRDEVPEIIDTKAKVQIKDMPDGLLVLLKKKSVG
;
A
#
# COMPACT_ATOMS: atom_id res chain seq x y z
N MET A 1 -11.09 -15.43 11.36
CA MET A 1 -10.12 -14.30 11.35
C MET A 1 -9.62 -14.21 9.93
N ASP A 2 -9.42 -13.04 9.39
CA ASP A 2 -8.94 -12.89 8.00
C ASP A 2 -7.43 -13.20 7.96
N PHE A 3 -6.92 -13.74 6.84
CA PHE A 3 -5.49 -14.03 6.63
C PHE A 3 -4.57 -12.86 7.04
N CYS A 4 -4.94 -11.64 6.70
CA CYS A 4 -4.16 -10.45 7.06
C CYS A 4 -4.04 -10.27 8.58
N ASP A 5 -5.12 -10.46 9.34
CA ASP A 5 -5.13 -10.28 10.80
C ASP A 5 -4.31 -11.37 11.51
N GLU A 6 -4.38 -12.62 11.02
CA GLU A 6 -3.58 -13.74 11.53
C GLU A 6 -2.09 -13.52 11.29
N SER A 7 -1.72 -13.15 10.07
CA SER A 7 -0.34 -12.89 9.68
C SER A 7 0.30 -11.80 10.53
N TRP A 8 -0.40 -10.68 10.78
CA TRP A 8 0.11 -9.60 11.61
C TRP A 8 0.14 -9.95 13.09
N SER A 9 -0.81 -10.75 13.58
CA SER A 9 -0.82 -11.22 14.97
C SER A 9 0.38 -12.11 15.30
N ALA A 10 0.89 -12.84 14.32
CA ALA A 10 2.03 -13.75 14.45
C ALA A 10 3.40 -13.06 14.29
N ILE A 11 3.47 -11.75 13.97
CA ILE A 11 4.72 -11.06 13.71
C ILE A 11 5.65 -11.04 14.93
N ASP A 12 6.94 -11.28 14.73
CA ASP A 12 7.95 -11.14 15.78
C ASP A 12 8.16 -9.68 16.15
N LYS A 13 7.69 -9.33 17.36
CA LYS A 13 7.78 -7.96 17.89
C LYS A 13 9.21 -7.49 18.10
N SER A 14 10.22 -8.37 18.16
CA SER A 14 11.63 -7.97 18.26
C SER A 14 12.10 -7.22 17.01
N ARG A 15 11.60 -7.60 15.84
CA ARG A 15 11.88 -6.92 14.55
C ARG A 15 11.39 -5.48 14.50
N LEU A 16 10.35 -5.14 15.26
CA LEU A 16 9.82 -3.77 15.28
C LEU A 16 10.83 -2.76 15.84
N ARG A 17 11.73 -3.20 16.74
CA ARG A 17 12.80 -2.33 17.31
C ARG A 17 13.80 -1.89 16.25
N GLU A 18 14.05 -2.72 15.24
CA GLU A 18 14.95 -2.39 14.15
C GLU A 18 14.43 -1.19 13.35
N TYR A 19 13.12 -1.12 13.11
CA TYR A 19 12.51 0.03 12.41
C TYR A 19 12.64 1.34 13.20
N ILE A 20 12.66 1.28 14.55
CA ILE A 20 12.80 2.48 15.39
C ILE A 20 14.21 3.06 15.29
N THR A 21 15.23 2.22 15.16
CA THR A 21 16.64 2.65 15.17
C THR A 21 17.24 2.84 13.78
N ARG A 22 16.65 2.22 12.76
CA ARG A 22 17.15 2.25 11.39
C ARG A 22 17.00 3.64 10.79
N LYS A 23 18.14 4.20 10.33
CA LYS A 23 18.12 5.38 9.45
C LYS A 23 17.98 4.88 8.03
N GLU A 24 16.98 5.39 7.33
CA GLU A 24 16.73 5.02 5.95
C GLU A 24 16.74 6.28 5.08
N GLU A 25 17.50 6.20 4.00
CA GLU A 25 17.44 7.20 2.93
C GLU A 25 16.04 7.16 2.29
N PRO A 26 15.58 8.29 1.71
CA PRO A 26 14.31 8.28 1.00
C PRO A 26 14.37 7.28 -0.16
N ASP A 27 13.29 6.50 -0.31
CA ASP A 27 13.08 5.72 -1.52
C ASP A 27 12.47 6.60 -2.61
N GLU A 28 12.30 6.03 -3.78
CA GLU A 28 11.79 6.74 -4.96
C GLU A 28 10.41 7.39 -4.74
N MET A 29 9.52 6.73 -3.99
CA MET A 29 8.21 7.31 -3.68
C MET A 29 8.35 8.54 -2.78
N ILE A 30 9.20 8.44 -1.74
CA ILE A 30 9.48 9.54 -0.81
C ILE A 30 10.19 10.68 -1.54
N GLU A 31 11.19 10.38 -2.37
CA GLU A 31 11.88 11.39 -3.19
C GLU A 31 10.90 12.16 -4.09
N TYR A 32 10.00 11.40 -4.76
CA TYR A 32 8.97 12.01 -5.58
C TYR A 32 8.06 12.94 -4.76
N LEU A 33 7.59 12.48 -3.58
CA LEU A 33 6.73 13.27 -2.70
C LEU A 33 7.41 14.55 -2.21
N LEU A 34 8.71 14.49 -1.88
CA LEU A 34 9.53 15.64 -1.49
C LEU A 34 9.63 16.65 -2.63
N CYS A 35 9.92 16.18 -3.86
CA CYS A 35 9.96 17.02 -5.06
C CYS A 35 8.60 17.69 -5.37
N GLN A 36 7.48 17.05 -5.04
CA GLN A 36 6.14 17.63 -5.22
C GLN A 36 5.72 18.55 -4.06
N ASN A 37 6.54 18.74 -3.02
CA ASN A 37 6.18 19.45 -1.79
C ASN A 37 4.88 18.94 -1.16
N ALA A 38 4.59 17.65 -1.28
CA ALA A 38 3.46 17.04 -0.61
C ALA A 38 3.61 17.22 0.91
N LYS A 39 2.52 17.57 1.61
CA LYS A 39 2.56 17.75 3.08
C LYS A 39 1.74 16.69 3.78
N VAL A 40 0.52 16.48 3.33
CA VAL A 40 -0.42 15.56 3.93
C VAL A 40 -0.52 14.31 3.05
N VAL A 41 -0.06 13.19 3.58
CA VAL A 41 0.07 11.91 2.87
C VAL A 41 -0.78 10.85 3.55
N CYS A 42 -1.46 10.02 2.77
CA CYS A 42 -2.13 8.82 3.26
C CYS A 42 -1.29 7.59 2.92
N ASP A 43 -1.03 6.74 3.91
CA ASP A 43 -0.41 5.42 3.77
C ASP A 43 -1.54 4.37 3.77
N ALA A 44 -1.90 3.88 2.58
CA ALA A 44 -3.01 2.97 2.36
C ALA A 44 -2.54 1.51 2.40
N GLY A 45 -2.97 0.75 3.41
CA GLY A 45 -2.42 -0.55 3.73
C GLY A 45 -1.10 -0.41 4.51
N CYS A 46 -1.14 0.34 5.61
CA CYS A 46 0.07 0.72 6.36
C CYS A 46 0.76 -0.45 7.10
N GLY A 47 0.11 -1.60 7.18
CA GLY A 47 0.63 -2.78 7.89
C GLY A 47 1.10 -2.44 9.30
N CYS A 48 2.29 -2.90 9.67
CA CYS A 48 2.90 -2.60 10.97
C CYS A 48 3.41 -1.15 11.14
N GLY A 49 3.17 -0.26 10.17
CA GLY A 49 3.54 1.14 10.26
C GLY A 49 5.00 1.47 9.92
N ALA A 50 5.76 0.51 9.42
CA ALA A 50 7.18 0.73 9.07
C ALA A 50 7.33 1.84 8.01
N TYR A 51 6.52 1.79 6.96
CA TYR A 51 6.54 2.83 5.92
C TYR A 51 5.93 4.15 6.41
N THR A 52 4.85 4.10 7.18
CA THR A 52 4.30 5.28 7.87
C THR A 52 5.37 6.00 8.68
N LEU A 53 6.16 5.25 9.48
CA LEU A 53 7.24 5.82 10.28
C LEU A 53 8.32 6.47 9.42
N ARG A 54 8.64 5.87 8.29
CA ARG A 54 9.58 6.39 7.32
C ARG A 54 9.10 7.72 6.71
N LEU A 55 7.83 7.79 6.31
CA LEU A 55 7.20 9.04 5.84
C LEU A 55 7.24 10.14 6.92
N LEU A 56 6.91 9.82 8.18
CA LEU A 56 6.96 10.76 9.31
C LEU A 56 8.37 11.30 9.57
N ARG A 57 9.42 10.50 9.34
CA ARG A 57 10.82 10.92 9.47
C ARG A 57 11.24 11.89 8.41
N HIS A 58 10.65 11.80 7.22
CA HIS A 58 10.88 12.75 6.12
C HIS A 58 9.99 14.00 6.19
N GLY A 59 9.24 14.17 7.30
CA GLY A 59 8.52 15.40 7.61
C GLY A 59 7.13 15.52 7.01
N PHE A 60 6.54 14.40 6.56
CA PHE A 60 5.13 14.37 6.14
C PHE A 60 4.19 14.31 7.35
N ASP A 61 3.00 14.91 7.22
CA ASP A 61 1.85 14.66 8.07
C ASP A 61 1.11 13.43 7.51
N VAL A 62 1.11 12.34 8.28
CA VAL A 62 0.67 11.04 7.78
C VAL A 62 -0.61 10.59 8.46
N SER A 63 -1.59 10.22 7.63
CA SER A 63 -2.70 9.35 8.02
C SER A 63 -2.47 7.98 7.39
N GLY A 64 -2.85 6.91 8.07
CA GLY A 64 -2.71 5.57 7.54
C GLY A 64 -3.89 4.68 7.93
N PHE A 65 -4.05 3.60 7.20
CA PHE A 65 -5.04 2.59 7.54
C PHE A 65 -4.61 1.22 7.02
N ASP A 66 -5.13 0.19 7.67
CA ASP A 66 -5.01 -1.19 7.21
C ASP A 66 -6.33 -1.93 7.47
N VAL A 67 -6.59 -3.01 6.74
CA VAL A 67 -7.77 -3.84 6.95
C VAL A 67 -7.64 -4.68 8.22
N ALA A 68 -6.40 -5.04 8.59
CA ALA A 68 -6.09 -5.80 9.79
C ALA A 68 -5.98 -4.87 11.02
N GLY A 69 -6.89 -5.03 11.98
CA GLY A 69 -6.86 -4.27 13.22
C GLY A 69 -5.59 -4.54 14.03
N SER A 70 -5.08 -5.77 14.02
CA SER A 70 -3.82 -6.17 14.64
C SER A 70 -2.62 -5.40 14.07
N ALA A 71 -2.59 -5.17 12.75
CA ALA A 71 -1.57 -4.37 12.08
C ALA A 71 -1.59 -2.92 12.58
N VAL A 72 -2.78 -2.32 12.64
CA VAL A 72 -2.96 -0.93 13.11
C VAL A 72 -2.46 -0.76 14.54
N GLU A 73 -2.82 -1.69 15.44
CA GLU A 73 -2.31 -1.65 16.83
C GLU A 73 -0.77 -1.74 16.92
N ILE A 74 -0.17 -2.56 16.06
CA ILE A 74 1.30 -2.67 15.97
C ILE A 74 1.89 -1.36 15.47
N ALA A 75 1.30 -0.78 14.42
CA ALA A 75 1.74 0.49 13.83
C ALA A 75 1.68 1.64 14.84
N GLU A 76 0.61 1.76 15.62
CA GLU A 76 0.48 2.76 16.68
C GLU A 76 1.60 2.64 17.70
N ARG A 77 1.88 1.43 18.17
CA ARG A 77 2.97 1.17 19.14
C ARG A 77 4.34 1.49 18.57
N LEU A 78 4.58 1.12 17.30
CA LEU A 78 5.85 1.41 16.62
C LEU A 78 6.09 2.91 16.50
N ILE A 79 5.09 3.66 16.02
CA ILE A 79 5.16 5.10 15.78
C ILE A 79 5.31 5.85 17.09
N GLN A 80 4.54 5.48 18.12
CA GLN A 80 4.66 6.05 19.46
C GLN A 80 6.03 5.77 20.08
N GLY A 81 6.53 4.52 19.95
CA GLY A 81 7.87 4.13 20.42
C GLY A 81 9.00 4.91 19.75
N ALA A 82 8.80 5.41 18.55
CA ALA A 82 9.73 6.29 17.82
C ALA A 82 9.55 7.79 18.16
N GLY A 83 8.67 8.14 19.10
CA GLY A 83 8.38 9.54 19.47
C GLY A 83 7.68 10.33 18.36
N LYS A 84 6.95 9.65 17.49
CA LYS A 84 6.17 10.23 16.39
C LYS A 84 4.67 10.03 16.61
N SER A 85 3.85 10.65 15.76
CA SER A 85 2.40 10.47 15.75
C SER A 85 1.87 10.43 14.32
N ALA A 86 0.85 9.61 14.09
CA ALA A 86 0.06 9.53 12.86
C ALA A 86 -1.41 9.31 13.21
N LYS A 87 -2.30 9.59 12.28
CA LYS A 87 -3.73 9.25 12.41
C LYS A 87 -3.96 7.89 11.77
N LEU A 88 -4.05 6.84 12.58
CA LEU A 88 -4.26 5.49 12.11
C LEU A 88 -5.69 5.01 12.35
N LYS A 89 -6.19 4.13 11.49
CA LYS A 89 -7.50 3.48 11.64
C LYS A 89 -7.57 2.14 10.93
N THR A 90 -8.48 1.28 11.36
CA THR A 90 -8.84 0.07 10.62
C THR A 90 -9.83 0.44 9.51
N ALA A 91 -9.48 0.16 8.26
CA ALA A 91 -10.33 0.39 7.09
C ALA A 91 -9.86 -0.44 5.89
N SER A 92 -10.74 -0.66 4.91
CA SER A 92 -10.41 -1.32 3.65
C SER A 92 -10.02 -0.31 2.57
N VAL A 93 -9.10 -0.68 1.67
CA VAL A 93 -8.81 0.10 0.45
C VAL A 93 -10.01 0.19 -0.51
N LEU A 94 -11.01 -0.68 -0.34
CA LEU A 94 -12.26 -0.65 -1.10
C LEU A 94 -13.26 0.37 -0.53
N GLN A 95 -13.12 0.75 0.73
CA GLN A 95 -13.98 1.71 1.43
C GLN A 95 -13.19 2.38 2.55
N THR A 96 -12.40 3.38 2.19
CA THR A 96 -11.47 4.03 3.13
C THR A 96 -12.16 4.89 4.18
N GLY A 97 -13.37 5.39 3.90
CA GLY A 97 -14.08 6.34 4.76
C GLY A 97 -13.44 7.74 4.81
N TYR A 98 -12.45 8.03 3.95
CA TYR A 98 -11.89 9.37 3.80
C TYR A 98 -12.74 10.23 2.87
N GLN A 99 -12.63 11.54 3.03
CA GLN A 99 -13.32 12.50 2.16
C GLN A 99 -12.71 12.51 0.75
N GLU A 100 -13.48 12.95 -0.22
CA GLU A 100 -12.95 13.23 -1.54
C GLU A 100 -11.92 14.38 -1.46
N ASN A 101 -10.80 14.24 -2.19
CA ASN A 101 -9.77 15.27 -2.26
C ASN A 101 -9.13 15.62 -0.88
N GLU A 102 -8.95 14.65 -0.01
CA GLU A 102 -8.41 14.87 1.35
C GLU A 102 -6.89 14.99 1.37
N PHE A 103 -6.16 14.21 0.56
CA PHE A 103 -4.71 14.08 0.65
C PHE A 103 -3.97 14.73 -0.52
N ALA A 104 -2.82 15.36 -0.25
CA ALA A 104 -1.90 15.82 -1.29
C ALA A 104 -1.27 14.65 -2.05
N ALA A 105 -1.06 13.53 -1.34
CA ALA A 105 -0.68 12.26 -1.94
C ALA A 105 -1.26 11.08 -1.18
N VAL A 106 -1.47 9.98 -1.89
CA VAL A 106 -1.78 8.67 -1.33
C VAL A 106 -0.70 7.70 -1.79
N VAL A 107 -0.13 6.93 -0.86
CA VAL A 107 0.81 5.85 -1.17
C VAL A 107 0.19 4.52 -0.78
N SER A 108 0.42 3.47 -1.57
CA SER A 108 -0.04 2.11 -1.28
C SER A 108 1.03 1.12 -1.73
N ARG A 109 1.66 0.44 -0.78
CA ARG A 109 2.76 -0.49 -1.04
C ARG A 109 2.37 -1.90 -0.66
N ASP A 110 2.63 -2.84 -1.58
CA ASP A 110 2.45 -4.28 -1.36
C ASP A 110 1.01 -4.66 -0.93
N VAL A 111 0.01 -3.93 -1.47
CA VAL A 111 -1.42 -4.07 -1.12
C VAL A 111 -2.25 -4.58 -2.29
N LEU A 112 -2.13 -3.93 -3.46
CA LEU A 112 -3.04 -4.19 -4.58
C LEU A 112 -2.82 -5.56 -5.21
N ALA A 113 -1.61 -6.12 -5.09
CA ALA A 113 -1.33 -7.49 -5.49
C ALA A 113 -1.90 -8.54 -4.50
N ARG A 114 -2.28 -8.12 -3.28
CA ARG A 114 -2.85 -9.01 -2.23
C ARG A 114 -4.38 -9.09 -2.30
N MET A 115 -4.95 -8.88 -3.47
CA MET A 115 -6.39 -9.01 -3.72
C MET A 115 -6.64 -9.49 -5.14
N ARG A 116 -7.87 -9.90 -5.42
CA ARG A 116 -8.27 -10.24 -6.78
C ARG A 116 -8.14 -9.03 -7.69
N LYS A 117 -7.70 -9.23 -8.92
CA LYS A 117 -7.56 -8.19 -9.96
C LYS A 117 -8.82 -7.34 -10.12
N ALA A 118 -9.99 -7.98 -10.12
CA ALA A 118 -11.27 -7.28 -10.19
C ALA A 118 -11.48 -6.27 -9.05
N ALA A 119 -11.01 -6.57 -7.83
CA ALA A 119 -11.11 -5.67 -6.69
C ALA A 119 -10.09 -4.52 -6.74
N ALA A 120 -8.92 -4.73 -7.35
CA ALA A 120 -7.87 -3.72 -7.43
C ALA A 120 -8.30 -2.46 -8.20
N ASN A 121 -9.10 -2.61 -9.26
CA ASN A 121 -9.66 -1.46 -9.97
C ASN A 121 -10.52 -0.58 -9.04
N HIS A 122 -11.36 -1.19 -8.20
CA HIS A 122 -12.17 -0.45 -7.22
C HIS A 122 -11.28 0.23 -6.17
N ALA A 123 -10.26 -0.46 -5.67
CA ALA A 123 -9.30 0.11 -4.73
C ALA A 123 -8.58 1.33 -5.31
N VAL A 124 -8.07 1.23 -6.55
CA VAL A 124 -7.42 2.36 -7.24
C VAL A 124 -8.36 3.56 -7.35
N ARG A 125 -9.63 3.34 -7.72
CA ARG A 125 -10.64 4.43 -7.79
C ARG A 125 -10.87 5.09 -6.44
N GLU A 126 -11.01 4.31 -5.37
CA GLU A 126 -11.25 4.83 -4.01
C GLU A 126 -10.03 5.63 -3.50
N LEU A 127 -8.82 5.12 -3.69
CA LEU A 127 -7.60 5.84 -3.34
C LEU A 127 -7.40 7.11 -4.18
N TYR A 128 -7.70 7.04 -5.49
CA TYR A 128 -7.66 8.21 -6.36
C TYR A 128 -8.72 9.25 -6.02
N ARG A 129 -9.91 8.84 -5.57
CA ARG A 129 -10.96 9.73 -5.10
C ARG A 129 -10.48 10.59 -3.92
N SER A 130 -9.79 9.99 -2.96
CA SER A 130 -9.26 10.68 -1.78
C SER A 130 -8.05 11.56 -2.06
N THR A 131 -7.41 11.43 -3.23
CA THR A 131 -6.29 12.28 -3.67
C THR A 131 -6.82 13.64 -4.16
N LYS A 132 -6.18 14.75 -3.75
CA LYS A 132 -6.52 16.13 -4.18
C LYS A 132 -6.27 16.34 -5.67
N PRO A 133 -7.00 17.28 -6.32
CA PRO A 133 -6.59 17.81 -7.62
C PRO A 133 -5.15 18.32 -7.57
N GLY A 134 -4.35 17.97 -8.58
CA GLY A 134 -2.90 18.24 -8.59
C GLY A 134 -2.07 17.33 -7.69
N GLY A 135 -2.72 16.48 -6.88
CA GLY A 135 -2.08 15.47 -6.05
C GLY A 135 -1.69 14.22 -6.82
N THR A 136 -1.14 13.24 -6.12
CA THR A 136 -0.63 12.01 -6.73
C THR A 136 -1.02 10.78 -5.91
N LEU A 137 -1.48 9.73 -6.59
CA LEU A 137 -1.57 8.37 -6.04
C LEU A 137 -0.35 7.58 -6.55
N LEU A 138 0.43 7.00 -5.63
CA LEU A 138 1.55 6.11 -5.92
C LEU A 138 1.26 4.73 -5.34
N PHE A 139 1.45 3.68 -6.12
CA PHE A 139 1.30 2.32 -5.60
C PHE A 139 2.24 1.35 -6.28
N THR A 140 2.58 0.27 -5.55
CA THR A 140 3.32 -0.85 -6.10
C THR A 140 2.37 -1.95 -6.55
N LEU A 141 2.80 -2.68 -7.56
CA LEU A 141 2.17 -3.89 -8.06
C LEU A 141 3.26 -4.96 -8.11
N ASP A 142 3.14 -5.96 -7.27
CA ASP A 142 4.14 -7.02 -7.16
C ASP A 142 4.05 -7.95 -8.37
N GLY A 143 5.19 -8.37 -8.87
CA GLY A 143 5.32 -9.45 -9.83
C GLY A 143 5.28 -10.82 -9.16
N MET A 144 5.44 -11.88 -9.95
CA MET A 144 5.57 -13.24 -9.41
C MET A 144 6.91 -13.39 -8.70
N ASP A 145 6.89 -14.01 -7.52
CA ASP A 145 8.05 -14.43 -6.75
C ASP A 145 8.11 -15.96 -6.75
N GLU A 146 9.33 -16.51 -6.85
CA GLU A 146 9.57 -17.96 -6.81
C GLU A 146 9.02 -18.61 -5.53
N GLU A 147 8.99 -17.89 -4.42
CA GLU A 147 8.43 -18.36 -3.16
C GLU A 147 6.93 -18.63 -3.29
N TYR A 148 6.18 -17.79 -4.01
CA TYR A 148 4.75 -18.00 -4.24
C TYR A 148 4.49 -19.11 -5.25
N GLU A 149 5.32 -19.23 -6.30
CA GLU A 149 5.16 -20.30 -7.30
C GLU A 149 5.31 -21.70 -6.71
N GLN A 150 6.17 -21.86 -5.69
CA GLN A 150 6.46 -23.16 -5.08
C GLN A 150 5.40 -23.63 -4.07
N GLU A 151 4.55 -22.73 -3.57
CA GLU A 151 3.53 -23.05 -2.59
C GLU A 151 2.24 -23.57 -3.27
N PRO A 152 1.47 -24.44 -2.61
CA PRO A 152 0.23 -24.98 -3.16
C PRO A 152 -0.80 -23.86 -3.44
N HIS A 153 -1.22 -23.72 -4.68
CA HIS A 153 -2.19 -22.72 -5.10
C HIS A 153 -3.04 -23.21 -6.28
N CYS A 154 -4.17 -22.58 -6.51
CA CYS A 154 -4.88 -22.65 -7.79
C CYS A 154 -4.91 -21.27 -8.44
N VAL A 155 -4.97 -21.25 -9.78
CA VAL A 155 -4.98 -20.00 -10.55
C VAL A 155 -6.34 -19.85 -11.22
N THR A 156 -6.97 -18.69 -11.04
CA THR A 156 -8.24 -18.37 -11.70
C THR A 156 -8.04 -18.02 -13.18
N GLU A 157 -9.15 -17.94 -13.93
CA GLU A 157 -9.12 -17.49 -15.34
C GLU A 157 -8.57 -16.05 -15.47
N GLU A 158 -8.72 -15.24 -14.43
CA GLU A 158 -8.24 -13.85 -14.37
C GLU A 158 -6.76 -13.76 -13.96
N GLY A 159 -6.12 -14.90 -13.62
CA GLY A 159 -4.71 -14.97 -13.20
C GLY A 159 -4.49 -14.70 -11.71
N ASP A 160 -5.54 -14.72 -10.89
CA ASP A 160 -5.40 -14.63 -9.43
C ASP A 160 -4.93 -15.98 -8.88
N TYR A 161 -3.94 -15.96 -8.01
CA TYR A 161 -3.42 -17.08 -7.26
C TYR A 161 -4.18 -17.19 -5.93
N LEU A 162 -4.77 -18.34 -5.67
CA LEU A 162 -5.52 -18.63 -4.44
C LEU A 162 -4.77 -19.72 -3.68
N PHE A 163 -4.22 -19.38 -2.54
CA PHE A 163 -3.46 -20.30 -1.70
C PHE A 163 -4.41 -21.03 -0.75
N GLU A 164 -4.63 -22.32 -1.01
CA GLU A 164 -5.60 -23.16 -0.28
C GLU A 164 -4.96 -23.93 0.88
N SER A 165 -3.63 -23.94 0.96
CA SER A 165 -2.87 -24.61 2.02
C SER A 165 -1.43 -24.07 2.07
N GLY A 166 -0.65 -24.50 3.09
CA GLY A 166 0.75 -24.13 3.22
C GLY A 166 0.96 -22.79 3.94
N LYS A 167 2.12 -22.18 3.70
CA LYS A 167 2.57 -20.96 4.38
C LYS A 167 1.62 -19.77 4.14
N TRP A 168 0.98 -19.71 2.98
CA TRP A 168 0.16 -18.61 2.51
C TRP A 168 -1.34 -18.95 2.48
N GLU A 169 -1.76 -20.01 3.17
CA GLU A 169 -3.18 -20.42 3.21
C GLU A 169 -4.11 -19.24 3.50
N GLY A 170 -5.11 -19.05 2.64
CA GLY A 170 -6.09 -17.96 2.72
C GLY A 170 -5.65 -16.67 2.01
N MET A 171 -4.41 -16.58 1.54
CA MET A 171 -3.95 -15.43 0.76
C MET A 171 -4.50 -15.49 -0.66
N VAL A 172 -4.87 -14.32 -1.18
CA VAL A 172 -5.09 -14.07 -2.61
C VAL A 172 -3.94 -13.22 -3.11
N PHE A 173 -3.37 -13.59 -4.26
CA PHE A 173 -2.29 -12.84 -4.88
C PHE A 173 -2.50 -12.73 -6.38
N HIS A 174 -2.36 -11.54 -6.93
CA HIS A 174 -2.35 -11.32 -8.38
C HIS A 174 -1.00 -10.75 -8.79
N PRO A 175 -0.12 -11.54 -9.45
CA PRO A 175 1.15 -11.02 -9.97
C PRO A 175 0.88 -10.17 -11.21
N TYR A 176 1.28 -8.90 -11.14
CA TYR A 176 0.99 -7.96 -12.23
C TYR A 176 2.09 -7.92 -13.28
N ARG A 177 1.67 -7.91 -14.54
CA ARG A 177 2.48 -7.52 -15.68
C ARG A 177 2.15 -6.08 -16.09
N ARG A 178 3.09 -5.44 -16.76
CA ARG A 178 2.96 -4.03 -17.18
C ARG A 178 1.76 -3.78 -18.11
N ASP A 179 1.43 -4.72 -18.96
CA ASP A 179 0.30 -4.65 -19.89
C ASP A 179 -1.07 -4.74 -19.20
N GLU A 180 -1.13 -5.21 -17.96
CA GLU A 180 -2.35 -5.31 -17.17
C GLU A 180 -2.67 -4.03 -16.39
N VAL A 181 -1.69 -3.13 -16.18
CA VAL A 181 -1.89 -1.90 -15.42
C VAL A 181 -3.06 -1.04 -15.95
N PRO A 182 -3.27 -0.87 -17.26
CA PRO A 182 -4.42 -0.12 -17.77
C PRO A 182 -5.78 -0.69 -17.37
N GLU A 183 -5.87 -1.99 -17.08
CA GLU A 183 -7.12 -2.66 -16.73
C GLU A 183 -7.64 -2.29 -15.34
N ILE A 184 -6.72 -1.94 -14.43
CA ILE A 184 -7.06 -1.51 -13.07
C ILE A 184 -7.14 0.01 -12.93
N ILE A 185 -6.79 0.77 -13.97
CA ILE A 185 -6.79 2.23 -13.97
C ILE A 185 -7.93 2.75 -14.85
N ASP A 186 -9.08 3.03 -14.24
CA ASP A 186 -10.20 3.68 -14.92
C ASP A 186 -10.29 5.14 -14.42
N THR A 187 -9.28 5.93 -14.75
CA THR A 187 -9.25 7.35 -14.41
C THR A 187 -8.63 8.16 -15.56
N LYS A 188 -8.98 9.45 -15.63
CA LYS A 188 -8.37 10.40 -16.58
C LYS A 188 -7.05 10.98 -16.05
N ALA A 189 -6.32 10.20 -15.24
CA ALA A 189 -5.04 10.59 -14.69
C ALA A 189 -3.92 10.57 -15.75
N LYS A 190 -2.87 11.34 -15.50
CA LYS A 190 -1.59 11.10 -16.17
C LYS A 190 -0.91 9.92 -15.47
N VAL A 191 -0.67 8.86 -16.21
CA VAL A 191 -0.08 7.61 -15.70
C VAL A 191 1.41 7.59 -16.04
N GLN A 192 2.23 7.20 -15.05
CA GLN A 192 3.63 6.82 -15.26
C GLN A 192 3.83 5.46 -14.61
N ILE A 193 4.56 4.58 -15.27
CA ILE A 193 4.85 3.22 -14.80
C ILE A 193 6.36 3.03 -14.90
N LYS A 194 6.96 2.58 -13.81
CA LYS A 194 8.39 2.25 -13.71
C LYS A 194 8.56 0.80 -13.29
N ASP A 195 9.48 0.10 -13.96
CA ASP A 195 9.86 -1.25 -13.57
C ASP A 195 10.70 -1.20 -12.29
N MET A 196 10.39 -2.09 -11.36
CA MET A 196 11.08 -2.31 -10.11
C MET A 196 11.64 -3.75 -10.09
N PRO A 197 12.62 -4.08 -9.25
CA PRO A 197 13.14 -5.45 -9.18
C PRO A 197 12.05 -6.50 -8.92
N ASP A 198 11.05 -6.18 -8.08
CA ASP A 198 10.02 -7.10 -7.63
C ASP A 198 8.64 -6.78 -8.21
N GLY A 199 8.56 -5.94 -9.26
CA GLY A 199 7.28 -5.58 -9.86
C GLY A 199 7.27 -4.20 -10.52
N LEU A 200 6.24 -3.41 -10.24
CA LEU A 200 6.01 -2.11 -10.87
C LEU A 200 5.72 -1.03 -9.83
N LEU A 201 6.24 0.17 -10.04
CA LEU A 201 5.78 1.39 -9.39
C LEU A 201 4.89 2.15 -10.36
N VAL A 202 3.66 2.43 -9.95
CA VAL A 202 2.67 3.16 -10.73
C VAL A 202 2.37 4.49 -10.05
N LEU A 203 2.33 5.53 -10.85
CA LEU A 203 2.08 6.89 -10.43
C LEU A 203 0.93 7.49 -11.24
N LEU A 204 -0.11 7.93 -10.53
CA LEU A 204 -1.29 8.57 -11.11
C LEU A 204 -1.35 10.03 -10.65
N LYS A 205 -1.07 10.97 -11.56
CA LYS A 205 -1.21 12.41 -11.28
C LYS A 205 -2.64 12.86 -11.55
N LYS A 206 -3.34 13.34 -10.51
CA LYS A 206 -4.69 13.88 -10.64
C LYS A 206 -4.63 15.26 -11.29
N LYS A 207 -5.51 15.49 -12.28
CA LYS A 207 -5.56 16.80 -12.95
C LYS A 207 -5.89 17.89 -11.95
N SER A 208 -5.21 19.02 -12.04
CA SER A 208 -5.60 20.24 -11.33
C SER A 208 -6.95 20.73 -11.86
N VAL A 209 -7.79 21.22 -10.98
CA VAL A 209 -8.98 21.98 -11.40
C VAL A 209 -8.45 23.35 -11.84
N GLY A 210 -8.62 23.68 -13.09
CA GLY A 210 -8.27 24.98 -13.66
C GLY A 210 -9.18 26.08 -13.14
#